data_ca70fac9e37e5c8ec53f7a175f0eb17b
#
_entry.id   ca70fac9e37e5c8ec53f7a175f0eb17b
#
_cell.length_a   1.000
_cell.length_b   1.000
_cell.length_c   1.000
_cell.angle_alpha   90.00
_cell.angle_beta   90.00
_cell.angle_gamma   90.00
#
_symmetry.space_group_name_H-M   'P 1'
#
loop_
_entity.id
_entity.type
_entity.pdbx_description
1 polymer ?
#
loop_
_entity_poly.entity_id
_entity_poly.type
_entity_poly.pdbx_seq_one_letter_code
_entity_poly.pdbx_strand_id
1 'polypeptide(L)'
;MEYRIEKDTMGEVKVPLDAYYGAQTQRSIENFKIAQDINRMPKEIIRAFAHLKKAAALTNMDAGVLPKNKAVLIGKVCDEILQGKLDAYFPLVVWQTGSGTQSNMNVNEVIAYRGHVLKGGKLTDKEKFLHPNDDVNKSQSSNDTFPTAMHIAAYTVLLENTIPGIKKLRDTLSKKSKQFMKVVKIGRTHFMDATPLTVGQEFSGYVSQLDHGLKAIKNTLEHLRELALGGTAVGTGINTPKDYDKNVAKHIAKLTGYPFITAENKFEALAAHDAIVEAHGALKTVAVSLMKIANDIRMLSSGPRSGIGELFIPDNEPGSSIMPGKVNPTQCEALTMIAAQVLGNDVAINIGGATGHFELNVFKPVMIYNFLHSARLIGEGCVSFNDKCAIGIEPIQANIKKHVDNSLMLVTALNTKIGYYKAAEIAQKAHKQGITLKEMAIKLGYVTAAEFDEWVRPENMVGKLK
;
A
#
# COMPACT_ATOMS: atom_id res chain seq x y z
N MET A 1 30.25 26.12 -8.65
CA MET A 1 28.92 26.20 -9.33
C MET A 1 28.68 27.63 -9.76
N GLU A 2 28.21 27.83 -10.96
CA GLU A 2 27.77 29.14 -11.44
C GLU A 2 26.33 29.40 -11.02
N TYR A 3 25.98 30.66 -10.76
CA TYR A 3 24.66 31.04 -10.26
C TYR A 3 24.07 32.17 -11.11
N ARG A 4 22.75 32.20 -11.21
CA ARG A 4 22.00 33.36 -11.69
C ARG A 4 21.21 33.97 -10.52
N ILE A 5 20.84 35.23 -10.65
CA ILE A 5 20.00 35.93 -9.68
C ILE A 5 18.55 35.80 -10.12
N GLU A 6 17.72 35.27 -9.24
CA GLU A 6 16.26 35.25 -9.38
C GLU A 6 15.63 36.10 -8.27
N LYS A 7 14.38 36.52 -8.46
CA LYS A 7 13.69 37.41 -7.49
C LYS A 7 12.28 36.93 -7.24
N ASP A 8 11.87 37.00 -6.00
CA ASP A 8 10.49 36.86 -5.57
C ASP A 8 10.05 38.06 -4.68
N THR A 9 8.90 37.95 -4.01
CA THR A 9 8.38 39.02 -3.13
C THR A 9 9.26 39.31 -1.91
N MET A 10 10.20 38.41 -1.56
CA MET A 10 11.14 38.57 -0.45
C MET A 10 12.49 39.14 -0.89
N GLY A 11 12.70 39.35 -2.19
CA GLY A 11 13.94 39.88 -2.75
C GLY A 11 14.73 38.89 -3.59
N GLU A 12 16.02 39.18 -3.79
CA GLU A 12 16.92 38.40 -4.65
C GLU A 12 17.43 37.13 -3.95
N VAL A 13 17.67 36.08 -4.75
CA VAL A 13 18.27 34.83 -4.32
C VAL A 13 19.13 34.23 -5.44
N LYS A 14 20.24 33.58 -5.05
CA LYS A 14 21.15 32.89 -5.99
C LYS A 14 20.61 31.50 -6.30
N VAL A 15 20.35 31.21 -7.57
CA VAL A 15 19.87 29.89 -8.05
C VAL A 15 20.93 29.30 -8.95
N PRO A 16 21.25 28.00 -8.92
CA PRO A 16 22.18 27.36 -9.84
C PRO A 16 21.84 27.68 -11.30
N LEU A 17 22.85 27.97 -12.11
CA LEU A 17 22.67 28.51 -13.46
C LEU A 17 21.86 27.58 -14.38
N ASP A 18 22.01 26.27 -14.21
CA ASP A 18 21.40 25.20 -15.01
C ASP A 18 20.06 24.66 -14.45
N ALA A 19 19.65 25.12 -13.26
CA ALA A 19 18.41 24.64 -12.63
C ALA A 19 17.18 25.23 -13.31
N TYR A 20 16.19 24.37 -13.64
CA TYR A 20 14.87 24.81 -14.15
C TYR A 20 13.91 25.30 -13.06
N TYR A 21 14.33 25.44 -11.82
CA TYR A 21 13.53 26.06 -10.78
C TYR A 21 14.01 27.50 -10.49
N GLY A 22 13.20 28.25 -9.78
CA GLY A 22 13.41 29.67 -9.49
C GLY A 22 13.63 29.98 -8.01
N ALA A 23 13.30 31.21 -7.63
CA ALA A 23 13.54 31.76 -6.31
C ALA A 23 12.84 31.02 -5.17
N GLN A 24 11.56 30.67 -5.34
CA GLN A 24 10.79 30.04 -4.25
C GLN A 24 11.28 28.62 -3.95
N THR A 25 11.64 27.85 -4.96
CA THR A 25 12.24 26.52 -4.77
C THR A 25 13.60 26.63 -4.09
N GLN A 26 14.45 27.57 -4.50
CA GLN A 26 15.75 27.76 -3.88
C GLN A 26 15.64 28.12 -2.41
N ARG A 27 14.71 29.03 -2.05
CA ARG A 27 14.45 29.35 -0.62
C ARG A 27 14.00 28.13 0.17
N SER A 28 13.16 27.29 -0.40
CA SER A 28 12.70 26.07 0.27
C SER A 28 13.87 25.10 0.53
N ILE A 29 14.80 24.94 -0.43
CA ILE A 29 16.01 24.13 -0.25
C ILE A 29 16.88 24.67 0.88
N GLU A 30 17.02 25.99 0.97
CA GLU A 30 17.83 26.64 2.00
C GLU A 30 17.18 26.61 3.38
N ASN A 31 15.86 26.73 3.42
CA ASN A 31 15.07 26.80 4.67
C ASN A 31 14.86 25.43 5.31
N PHE A 32 14.69 24.36 4.52
CA PHE A 32 14.35 23.01 5.02
C PHE A 32 15.45 21.99 4.74
N LYS A 33 16.58 22.11 5.43
CA LYS A 33 17.71 21.19 5.34
C LYS A 33 17.50 19.98 6.29
N ILE A 34 16.39 19.26 6.11
CA ILE A 34 15.94 18.18 6.99
C ILE A 34 15.88 16.89 6.17
N ALA A 35 16.74 15.91 6.47
CA ALA A 35 16.76 14.57 5.86
C ALA A 35 16.65 14.61 4.31
N GLN A 36 17.42 15.49 3.67
CA GLN A 36 17.34 15.80 2.23
C GLN A 36 17.69 14.61 1.32
N ASP A 37 18.46 13.68 1.80
CA ASP A 37 18.87 12.46 1.12
C ASP A 37 17.84 11.31 1.24
N ILE A 38 16.95 11.36 2.25
CA ILE A 38 16.02 10.30 2.60
C ILE A 38 14.57 10.68 2.28
N ASN A 39 14.11 11.86 2.70
CA ASN A 39 12.70 12.23 2.69
C ASN A 39 12.37 13.26 1.60
N ARG A 40 12.69 12.97 0.35
CA ARG A 40 12.25 13.80 -0.79
C ARG A 40 10.76 13.57 -1.08
N MET A 41 10.12 14.61 -1.63
CA MET A 41 8.74 14.49 -2.11
C MET A 41 8.63 13.36 -3.15
N PRO A 42 7.69 12.41 -2.97
CA PRO A 42 7.54 11.28 -3.88
C PRO A 42 7.31 11.69 -5.33
N LYS A 43 7.89 10.93 -6.26
CA LYS A 43 7.74 11.19 -7.70
C LYS A 43 6.29 11.10 -8.17
N GLU A 44 5.49 10.28 -7.52
CA GLU A 44 4.05 10.15 -7.79
C GLU A 44 3.31 11.48 -7.61
N ILE A 45 3.68 12.27 -6.60
CA ILE A 45 3.13 13.61 -6.39
C ILE A 45 3.55 14.53 -7.54
N ILE A 46 4.79 14.47 -7.98
CA ILE A 46 5.28 15.27 -9.10
C ILE A 46 4.54 14.90 -10.40
N ARG A 47 4.32 13.59 -10.65
CA ARG A 47 3.53 13.13 -11.81
C ARG A 47 2.06 13.57 -11.71
N ALA A 48 1.47 13.49 -10.52
CA ALA A 48 0.11 13.97 -10.26
C ALA A 48 -0.02 15.47 -10.53
N PHE A 49 0.94 16.27 -10.09
CA PHE A 49 1.00 17.69 -10.43
C PHE A 49 1.11 17.93 -11.95
N ALA A 50 1.89 17.13 -12.68
CA ALA A 50 1.99 17.29 -14.14
C ALA A 50 0.64 17.07 -14.83
N HIS A 51 -0.13 16.04 -14.44
CA HIS A 51 -1.49 15.85 -14.92
C HIS A 51 -2.40 17.02 -14.56
N LEU A 52 -2.37 17.47 -13.31
CA LEU A 52 -3.16 18.60 -12.82
C LEU A 52 -2.83 19.88 -13.55
N LYS A 53 -1.54 20.26 -13.71
CA LYS A 53 -1.13 21.51 -14.36
C LYS A 53 -1.47 21.50 -15.86
N LYS A 54 -1.32 20.36 -16.52
CA LYS A 54 -1.76 20.22 -17.91
C LYS A 54 -3.28 20.39 -18.06
N ALA A 55 -4.07 19.75 -17.16
CA ALA A 55 -5.51 19.89 -17.13
C ALA A 55 -5.95 21.33 -16.85
N ALA A 56 -5.33 21.99 -15.88
CA ALA A 56 -5.62 23.39 -15.54
C ALA A 56 -5.31 24.35 -16.71
N ALA A 57 -4.19 24.14 -17.40
CA ALA A 57 -3.85 24.94 -18.58
C ALA A 57 -4.85 24.76 -19.71
N LEU A 58 -5.30 23.53 -19.98
CA LEU A 58 -6.36 23.25 -20.97
C LEU A 58 -7.69 23.89 -20.59
N THR A 59 -8.11 23.76 -19.33
CA THR A 59 -9.34 24.33 -18.83
C THR A 59 -9.34 25.87 -18.92
N ASN A 60 -8.22 26.51 -18.55
CA ASN A 60 -8.06 27.95 -18.65
C ASN A 60 -8.00 28.42 -20.11
N MET A 61 -7.45 27.63 -21.03
CA MET A 61 -7.47 27.88 -22.47
C MET A 61 -8.90 27.82 -23.01
N ASP A 62 -9.65 26.78 -22.67
CA ASP A 62 -11.04 26.59 -23.13
C ASP A 62 -11.94 27.69 -22.58
N ALA A 63 -11.68 28.21 -21.39
CA ALA A 63 -12.36 29.36 -20.81
C ALA A 63 -11.89 30.73 -21.35
N GLY A 64 -10.91 30.75 -22.26
CA GLY A 64 -10.40 31.98 -22.88
C GLY A 64 -9.53 32.87 -21.97
N VAL A 65 -9.12 32.39 -20.77
CA VAL A 65 -8.34 33.15 -19.80
C VAL A 65 -6.83 32.85 -19.85
N LEU A 66 -6.41 31.83 -20.62
CA LEU A 66 -5.01 31.54 -20.90
C LEU A 66 -4.81 31.40 -22.41
N PRO A 67 -3.84 32.13 -23.02
CA PRO A 67 -3.56 32.01 -24.45
C PRO A 67 -3.17 30.59 -24.87
N LYS A 68 -3.65 30.13 -26.01
CA LYS A 68 -3.41 28.77 -26.55
C LYS A 68 -1.95 28.38 -26.62
N ASN A 69 -1.08 29.31 -27.06
CA ASN A 69 0.36 29.08 -27.18
C ASN A 69 1.03 28.82 -25.81
N LYS A 70 0.56 29.49 -24.74
CA LYS A 70 1.00 29.24 -23.37
C LYS A 70 0.50 27.89 -22.84
N ALA A 71 -0.78 27.59 -23.03
CA ALA A 71 -1.38 26.31 -22.61
C ALA A 71 -0.69 25.10 -23.26
N VAL A 72 -0.45 25.16 -24.57
CA VAL A 72 0.27 24.11 -25.31
C VAL A 72 1.71 23.92 -24.77
N LEU A 73 2.39 25.03 -24.45
CA LEU A 73 3.74 24.96 -23.93
C LEU A 73 3.80 24.37 -22.52
N ILE A 74 2.87 24.75 -21.64
CA ILE A 74 2.70 24.12 -20.31
C ILE A 74 2.48 22.62 -20.48
N GLY A 75 1.58 22.22 -21.38
CA GLY A 75 1.30 20.80 -21.65
C GLY A 75 2.54 20.00 -22.10
N LYS A 76 3.37 20.59 -22.98
CA LYS A 76 4.64 19.96 -23.42
C LYS A 76 5.60 19.71 -22.26
N VAL A 77 5.78 20.68 -21.37
CA VAL A 77 6.67 20.49 -20.21
C VAL A 77 6.08 19.47 -19.23
N CYS A 78 4.77 19.47 -19.03
CA CYS A 78 4.10 18.43 -18.22
C CYS A 78 4.36 17.03 -18.78
N ASP A 79 4.36 16.86 -20.12
CA ASP A 79 4.69 15.58 -20.74
C ASP A 79 6.17 15.18 -20.50
N GLU A 80 7.12 16.12 -20.51
CA GLU A 80 8.51 15.86 -20.10
C GLU A 80 8.62 15.43 -18.63
N ILE A 81 7.83 16.04 -17.73
CA ILE A 81 7.75 15.65 -16.32
C ILE A 81 7.21 14.23 -16.20
N LEU A 82 6.12 13.89 -16.88
CA LEU A 82 5.53 12.53 -16.86
C LEU A 82 6.52 11.48 -17.36
N GLN A 83 7.36 11.82 -18.33
CA GLN A 83 8.41 10.94 -18.87
C GLN A 83 9.66 10.84 -17.98
N GLY A 84 9.73 11.55 -16.86
CA GLY A 84 10.88 11.52 -15.94
C GLY A 84 12.07 12.35 -16.36
N LYS A 85 11.98 13.10 -17.47
CA LYS A 85 13.11 13.88 -18.01
C LYS A 85 13.58 15.03 -17.12
N LEU A 86 12.71 15.46 -16.19
CA LEU A 86 12.93 16.62 -15.32
C LEU A 86 13.05 16.26 -13.84
N ASP A 87 13.20 14.97 -13.48
CA ASP A 87 13.19 14.49 -12.08
C ASP A 87 14.24 15.16 -11.19
N ALA A 88 15.39 15.52 -11.75
CA ALA A 88 16.46 16.19 -11.01
C ALA A 88 16.09 17.60 -10.49
N TYR A 89 15.05 18.22 -11.04
CA TYR A 89 14.63 19.57 -10.69
C TYR A 89 13.53 19.64 -9.63
N PHE A 90 13.21 18.50 -8.99
CA PHE A 90 12.25 18.39 -7.88
C PHE A 90 12.95 17.93 -6.60
N PRO A 91 13.82 18.77 -6.01
CA PRO A 91 14.69 18.38 -4.90
C PRO A 91 14.04 18.51 -3.52
N LEU A 92 12.79 19.03 -3.44
CA LEU A 92 12.20 19.43 -2.17
C LEU A 92 11.88 18.24 -1.27
N VAL A 93 12.00 18.47 0.04
CA VAL A 93 11.75 17.46 1.07
C VAL A 93 10.28 17.47 1.51
N VAL A 94 9.86 16.39 2.15
CA VAL A 94 8.53 16.25 2.79
C VAL A 94 8.35 17.28 3.92
N TRP A 95 9.43 17.57 4.65
CA TRP A 95 9.49 18.52 5.77
C TRP A 95 9.53 19.96 5.27
N GLN A 96 8.39 20.43 4.76
CA GLN A 96 8.17 21.77 4.22
C GLN A 96 6.90 22.36 4.80
N THR A 97 6.39 23.50 4.25
CA THR A 97 5.09 24.01 4.69
C THR A 97 4.00 22.95 4.52
N GLY A 98 3.18 22.78 5.53
CA GLY A 98 2.15 21.73 5.58
C GLY A 98 1.03 21.85 4.54
N SER A 99 0.89 23.00 3.89
CA SER A 99 0.00 23.23 2.75
C SER A 99 0.55 22.61 1.44
N GLY A 100 1.85 22.33 1.35
CA GLY A 100 2.54 21.87 0.15
C GLY A 100 2.84 22.99 -0.86
N THR A 101 2.78 24.27 -0.45
CA THR A 101 3.00 25.41 -1.34
C THR A 101 4.34 25.36 -2.03
N GLN A 102 5.43 24.99 -1.35
CA GLN A 102 6.73 24.90 -1.97
C GLN A 102 6.77 23.87 -3.11
N SER A 103 6.16 22.70 -2.93
CA SER A 103 6.07 21.69 -4.00
C SER A 103 5.23 22.18 -5.19
N ASN A 104 4.09 22.85 -4.93
CA ASN A 104 3.31 23.46 -5.99
C ASN A 104 4.13 24.51 -6.78
N MET A 105 4.83 25.38 -6.05
CA MET A 105 5.67 26.42 -6.69
C MET A 105 6.88 25.82 -7.40
N ASN A 106 7.51 24.78 -6.87
CA ASN A 106 8.57 24.07 -7.56
C ASN A 106 8.12 23.57 -8.94
N VAL A 107 6.94 22.91 -8.99
CA VAL A 107 6.37 22.46 -10.27
C VAL A 107 6.07 23.65 -11.19
N ASN A 108 5.48 24.73 -10.68
CA ASN A 108 5.17 25.92 -11.46
C ASN A 108 6.44 26.56 -12.05
N GLU A 109 7.49 26.70 -11.23
CA GLU A 109 8.77 27.27 -11.66
C GLU A 109 9.45 26.39 -12.72
N VAL A 110 9.51 25.06 -12.50
CA VAL A 110 10.09 24.12 -13.48
C VAL A 110 9.33 24.20 -14.82
N ILE A 111 8.01 24.25 -14.80
CA ILE A 111 7.20 24.37 -16.02
C ILE A 111 7.49 25.69 -16.73
N ALA A 112 7.53 26.80 -15.99
CA ALA A 112 7.73 28.13 -16.57
C ALA A 112 9.14 28.27 -17.18
N TYR A 113 10.17 27.85 -16.46
CA TYR A 113 11.57 28.04 -16.91
C TYR A 113 11.93 27.04 -18.01
N ARG A 114 11.53 25.78 -17.91
CA ARG A 114 11.70 24.82 -18.98
C ARG A 114 10.96 25.23 -20.25
N GLY A 115 9.71 25.71 -20.09
CA GLY A 115 8.93 26.24 -21.19
C GLY A 115 9.59 27.41 -21.90
N HIS A 116 10.18 28.34 -21.13
CA HIS A 116 10.96 29.45 -21.70
C HIS A 116 12.12 28.95 -22.56
N VAL A 117 12.90 27.99 -22.07
CA VAL A 117 14.01 27.39 -22.82
C VAL A 117 13.53 26.68 -24.09
N LEU A 118 12.39 25.96 -24.03
CA LEU A 118 11.78 25.33 -25.22
C LEU A 118 11.33 26.33 -26.28
N LYS A 119 11.13 27.59 -25.90
CA LYS A 119 10.86 28.73 -26.83
C LYS A 119 12.13 29.39 -27.35
N GLY A 120 13.33 28.92 -27.01
CA GLY A 120 14.61 29.46 -27.42
C GLY A 120 15.17 30.52 -26.47
N GLY A 121 14.54 30.77 -25.33
CA GLY A 121 15.05 31.70 -24.31
C GLY A 121 16.16 31.07 -23.44
N LYS A 122 16.86 31.89 -22.69
CA LYS A 122 17.91 31.49 -21.74
C LYS A 122 17.42 31.62 -20.31
N LEU A 123 17.90 30.75 -19.42
CA LEU A 123 17.56 30.83 -17.98
C LEU A 123 17.99 32.16 -17.33
N THR A 124 18.97 32.86 -17.91
CA THR A 124 19.44 34.18 -17.47
C THR A 124 18.56 35.35 -17.92
N ASP A 125 17.61 35.13 -18.84
CA ASP A 125 16.74 36.21 -19.30
C ASP A 125 15.88 36.74 -18.12
N LYS A 126 15.74 38.04 -17.99
CA LYS A 126 14.96 38.68 -16.91
C LYS A 126 13.50 38.34 -17.00
N GLU A 127 12.92 38.33 -18.18
CA GLU A 127 11.53 37.99 -18.45
C GLU A 127 11.42 36.62 -19.06
N LYS A 128 10.57 35.78 -18.46
CA LYS A 128 10.26 34.44 -18.97
C LYS A 128 8.98 34.47 -19.80
N PHE A 129 8.89 33.65 -20.84
CA PHE A 129 7.68 33.54 -21.68
C PHE A 129 6.45 33.06 -20.87
N LEU A 130 6.65 32.22 -19.86
CA LEU A 130 5.65 31.79 -18.90
C LEU A 130 5.97 32.35 -17.52
N HIS A 131 4.96 32.85 -16.83
CA HIS A 131 5.09 33.25 -15.42
C HIS A 131 4.56 32.13 -14.50
N PRO A 132 5.33 31.71 -13.47
CA PRO A 132 4.93 30.62 -12.57
C PRO A 132 3.56 30.82 -11.91
N ASN A 133 3.26 32.02 -11.45
CA ASN A 133 1.99 32.35 -10.79
C ASN A 133 0.88 32.72 -11.78
N ASP A 134 1.15 33.61 -12.74
CA ASP A 134 0.08 34.21 -13.56
C ASP A 134 -0.36 33.30 -14.70
N ASP A 135 0.52 32.42 -15.19
CA ASP A 135 0.21 31.50 -16.29
C ASP A 135 0.04 30.05 -15.79
N VAL A 136 1.07 29.49 -15.09
CA VAL A 136 1.06 28.07 -14.70
C VAL A 136 0.12 27.81 -13.54
N ASN A 137 0.05 28.72 -12.56
CA ASN A 137 -0.84 28.61 -11.40
C ASN A 137 -2.20 29.32 -11.58
N LYS A 138 -2.52 29.78 -12.79
CA LYS A 138 -3.76 30.52 -13.08
C LYS A 138 -4.99 29.73 -12.63
N SER A 139 -5.92 30.42 -11.96
CA SER A 139 -7.18 29.86 -11.38
C SER A 139 -6.96 28.78 -10.31
N GLN A 140 -5.81 28.79 -9.63
CA GLN A 140 -5.43 27.77 -8.64
C GLN A 140 -4.86 28.41 -7.37
N SER A 141 -4.86 27.65 -6.29
CA SER A 141 -4.09 27.86 -5.07
C SER A 141 -3.30 26.61 -4.75
N SER A 142 -2.20 26.71 -3.97
CA SER A 142 -1.55 25.54 -3.40
C SER A 142 -2.51 24.74 -2.52
N ASN A 143 -3.52 25.40 -1.95
CA ASN A 143 -4.46 24.81 -1.02
C ASN A 143 -5.40 23.81 -1.68
N ASP A 144 -5.76 23.98 -2.95
CA ASP A 144 -6.57 23.04 -3.73
C ASP A 144 -5.74 22.15 -4.67
N THR A 145 -4.56 22.62 -5.14
CA THR A 145 -3.72 21.81 -6.04
C THR A 145 -3.04 20.65 -5.32
N PHE A 146 -2.48 20.88 -4.13
CA PHE A 146 -1.74 19.84 -3.43
C PHE A 146 -2.65 18.64 -3.03
N PRO A 147 -3.84 18.85 -2.40
CA PRO A 147 -4.74 17.74 -2.10
C PRO A 147 -5.25 17.05 -3.37
N THR A 148 -5.46 17.77 -4.46
CA THR A 148 -5.78 17.16 -5.76
C THR A 148 -4.65 16.25 -6.25
N ALA A 149 -3.39 16.69 -6.14
CA ALA A 149 -2.23 15.84 -6.46
C ALA A 149 -2.12 14.63 -5.53
N MET A 150 -2.46 14.79 -4.23
CA MET A 150 -2.53 13.67 -3.29
C MET A 150 -3.52 12.59 -3.76
N HIS A 151 -4.74 12.99 -4.10
CA HIS A 151 -5.79 12.08 -4.56
C HIS A 151 -5.41 11.37 -5.87
N ILE A 152 -4.88 12.10 -6.85
CA ILE A 152 -4.41 11.51 -8.12
C ILE A 152 -3.30 10.48 -7.84
N ALA A 153 -2.29 10.82 -7.03
CA ALA A 153 -1.17 9.94 -6.73
C ALA A 153 -1.63 8.70 -5.94
N ALA A 154 -2.48 8.88 -4.92
CA ALA A 154 -3.01 7.78 -4.11
C ALA A 154 -3.86 6.82 -4.95
N TYR A 155 -4.78 7.36 -5.75
CA TYR A 155 -5.63 6.58 -6.65
C TYR A 155 -4.80 5.74 -7.63
N THR A 156 -3.83 6.38 -8.27
CA THR A 156 -2.94 5.74 -9.26
C THR A 156 -2.12 4.62 -8.65
N VAL A 157 -1.44 4.84 -7.51
CA VAL A 157 -0.60 3.81 -6.87
C VAL A 157 -1.42 2.61 -6.41
N LEU A 158 -2.64 2.83 -5.93
CA LEU A 158 -3.54 1.73 -5.55
C LEU A 158 -3.90 0.86 -6.74
N LEU A 159 -4.23 1.45 -7.89
CA LEU A 159 -4.65 0.70 -9.08
C LEU A 159 -3.49 0.06 -9.85
N GLU A 160 -2.34 0.73 -9.92
CA GLU A 160 -1.22 0.29 -10.76
C GLU A 160 -0.21 -0.60 -10.02
N ASN A 161 -0.13 -0.50 -8.69
CA ASN A 161 0.85 -1.24 -7.89
C ASN A 161 0.18 -2.12 -6.83
N THR A 162 -0.60 -1.52 -5.91
CA THR A 162 -1.05 -2.18 -4.69
C THR A 162 -2.07 -3.30 -4.96
N ILE A 163 -3.14 -2.98 -5.66
CA ILE A 163 -4.21 -3.95 -5.99
C ILE A 163 -3.66 -5.11 -6.84
N PRO A 164 -2.88 -4.87 -7.92
CA PRO A 164 -2.27 -5.94 -8.69
C PRO A 164 -1.36 -6.86 -7.87
N GLY A 165 -0.54 -6.30 -6.97
CA GLY A 165 0.34 -7.07 -6.10
C GLY A 165 -0.43 -7.98 -5.14
N ILE A 166 -1.42 -7.44 -4.43
CA ILE A 166 -2.28 -8.22 -3.53
C ILE A 166 -3.03 -9.31 -4.31
N LYS A 167 -3.59 -8.96 -5.46
CA LYS A 167 -4.33 -9.91 -6.31
C LYS A 167 -3.46 -11.06 -6.77
N LYS A 168 -2.21 -10.78 -7.18
CA LYS A 168 -1.24 -11.81 -7.60
C LYS A 168 -1.01 -12.83 -6.49
N LEU A 169 -0.72 -12.37 -5.27
CA LEU A 169 -0.53 -13.25 -4.11
C LEU A 169 -1.80 -14.04 -3.78
N ARG A 170 -2.95 -13.37 -3.73
CA ARG A 170 -4.24 -13.99 -3.47
C ARG A 170 -4.56 -15.11 -4.48
N ASP A 171 -4.30 -14.87 -5.76
CA ASP A 171 -4.58 -15.85 -6.84
C ASP A 171 -3.69 -17.10 -6.68
N THR A 172 -2.42 -16.93 -6.28
CA THR A 172 -1.51 -18.04 -5.98
C THR A 172 -1.99 -18.83 -4.75
N LEU A 173 -2.32 -18.15 -3.66
CA LEU A 173 -2.85 -18.82 -2.46
C LEU A 173 -4.17 -19.56 -2.74
N SER A 174 -5.01 -19.01 -3.62
CA SER A 174 -6.24 -19.69 -4.07
C SER A 174 -5.95 -20.98 -4.84
N LYS A 175 -4.93 -20.99 -5.71
CA LYS A 175 -4.48 -22.21 -6.39
C LYS A 175 -3.96 -23.24 -5.39
N LYS A 176 -3.12 -22.82 -4.44
CA LYS A 176 -2.58 -23.67 -3.38
C LYS A 176 -3.68 -24.24 -2.48
N SER A 177 -4.69 -23.43 -2.10
CA SER A 177 -5.86 -23.91 -1.37
C SER A 177 -6.55 -25.06 -2.08
N LYS A 178 -6.83 -24.91 -3.37
CA LYS A 178 -7.45 -25.98 -4.19
C LYS A 178 -6.56 -27.21 -4.32
N GLN A 179 -5.26 -27.03 -4.57
CA GLN A 179 -4.28 -28.10 -4.71
C GLN A 179 -4.18 -28.95 -3.44
N PHE A 180 -4.22 -28.32 -2.27
CA PHE A 180 -4.02 -28.98 -0.97
C PHE A 180 -5.33 -29.30 -0.25
N MET A 181 -6.46 -29.22 -0.91
CA MET A 181 -7.78 -29.40 -0.29
C MET A 181 -7.97 -30.77 0.35
N LYS A 182 -7.25 -31.77 -0.12
CA LYS A 182 -7.31 -33.16 0.41
C LYS A 182 -6.18 -33.52 1.37
N VAL A 183 -5.30 -32.57 1.71
CA VAL A 183 -4.17 -32.81 2.61
C VAL A 183 -4.63 -32.53 4.04
N VAL A 184 -5.02 -33.60 4.76
CA VAL A 184 -5.49 -33.52 6.15
C VAL A 184 -4.31 -33.26 7.09
N LYS A 185 -4.45 -32.28 7.98
CA LYS A 185 -3.47 -31.90 9.00
C LYS A 185 -4.16 -31.65 10.35
N ILE A 186 -3.37 -31.53 11.41
CA ILE A 186 -3.87 -31.07 12.70
C ILE A 186 -4.07 -29.55 12.70
N GLY A 187 -5.24 -29.10 13.15
CA GLY A 187 -5.47 -27.71 13.50
C GLY A 187 -4.75 -27.32 14.78
N ARG A 188 -4.47 -26.03 14.94
CA ARG A 188 -3.90 -25.48 16.18
C ARG A 188 -4.66 -24.25 16.62
N THR A 189 -5.09 -24.25 17.89
CA THR A 189 -5.66 -23.08 18.58
C THR A 189 -4.84 -22.82 19.85
N HIS A 190 -4.51 -21.57 20.15
CA HIS A 190 -3.62 -21.23 21.27
C HIS A 190 -2.22 -21.88 21.19
N PHE A 191 -1.75 -22.22 19.99
CA PHE A 191 -0.58 -23.10 19.73
C PHE A 191 -0.71 -24.53 20.25
N MET A 192 -1.88 -24.93 20.72
CA MET A 192 -2.18 -26.29 21.17
C MET A 192 -2.89 -27.08 20.06
N ASP A 193 -2.71 -28.40 20.09
CA ASP A 193 -3.36 -29.30 19.14
C ASP A 193 -4.89 -29.17 19.20
N ALA A 194 -5.50 -29.13 18.03
CA ALA A 194 -6.94 -29.05 17.84
C ALA A 194 -7.42 -30.14 16.89
N THR A 195 -8.69 -30.11 16.54
CA THR A 195 -9.28 -31.06 15.59
C THR A 195 -8.71 -30.88 14.18
N PRO A 196 -8.74 -31.93 13.34
CA PRO A 196 -8.24 -31.86 11.97
C PRO A 196 -8.95 -30.83 11.10
N LEU A 197 -8.19 -30.27 10.17
CA LEU A 197 -8.65 -29.57 8.98
C LEU A 197 -7.73 -29.95 7.81
N THR A 198 -7.95 -29.38 6.65
CA THR A 198 -7.00 -29.57 5.54
C THR A 198 -6.11 -28.35 5.35
N VAL A 199 -4.90 -28.54 4.77
CA VAL A 199 -4.03 -27.43 4.36
C VAL A 199 -4.77 -26.50 3.40
N GLY A 200 -5.60 -27.05 2.51
CA GLY A 200 -6.42 -26.25 1.59
C GLY A 200 -7.44 -25.38 2.31
N GLN A 201 -8.08 -25.87 3.37
CA GLN A 201 -9.00 -25.08 4.19
C GLN A 201 -8.28 -23.98 4.94
N GLU A 202 -7.10 -24.24 5.50
CA GLU A 202 -6.25 -23.21 6.15
C GLU A 202 -5.90 -22.09 5.16
N PHE A 203 -5.42 -22.43 3.96
CA PHE A 203 -5.11 -21.47 2.91
C PHE A 203 -6.34 -20.72 2.38
N SER A 204 -7.53 -21.34 2.37
CA SER A 204 -8.76 -20.65 1.99
C SER A 204 -9.09 -19.48 2.93
N GLY A 205 -8.72 -19.58 4.19
CA GLY A 205 -8.81 -18.48 5.15
C GLY A 205 -7.93 -17.28 4.75
N TYR A 206 -6.70 -17.54 4.30
CA TYR A 206 -5.79 -16.48 3.81
C TYR A 206 -6.33 -15.81 2.55
N VAL A 207 -6.89 -16.60 1.61
CA VAL A 207 -7.56 -16.08 0.41
C VAL A 207 -8.70 -15.14 0.78
N SER A 208 -9.55 -15.56 1.70
CA SER A 208 -10.70 -14.75 2.16
C SER A 208 -10.27 -13.43 2.80
N GLN A 209 -9.18 -13.42 3.61
CA GLN A 209 -8.63 -12.20 4.18
C GLN A 209 -8.18 -11.21 3.09
N LEU A 210 -7.47 -11.70 2.05
CA LEU A 210 -7.03 -10.85 0.95
C LEU A 210 -8.18 -10.38 0.05
N ASP A 211 -9.21 -11.20 -0.15
CA ASP A 211 -10.43 -10.80 -0.86
C ASP A 211 -11.17 -9.66 -0.16
N HIS A 212 -11.31 -9.74 1.16
CA HIS A 212 -11.90 -8.67 1.96
C HIS A 212 -11.03 -7.41 1.94
N GLY A 213 -9.71 -7.56 2.01
CA GLY A 213 -8.78 -6.44 1.90
C GLY A 213 -8.86 -5.72 0.54
N LEU A 214 -8.90 -6.48 -0.56
CA LEU A 214 -9.10 -5.94 -1.91
C LEU A 214 -10.43 -5.20 -2.05
N LYS A 215 -11.51 -5.75 -1.46
CA LYS A 215 -12.82 -5.10 -1.44
C LYS A 215 -12.77 -3.79 -0.64
N ALA A 216 -12.15 -3.81 0.54
CA ALA A 216 -11.98 -2.61 1.36
C ALA A 216 -11.26 -1.50 0.59
N ILE A 217 -10.10 -1.78 -0.04
CA ILE A 217 -9.37 -0.80 -0.84
C ILE A 217 -10.24 -0.27 -2.00
N LYS A 218 -10.92 -1.15 -2.73
CA LYS A 218 -11.79 -0.72 -3.85
C LYS A 218 -12.91 0.22 -3.42
N ASN A 219 -13.48 0.02 -2.25
CA ASN A 219 -14.54 0.87 -1.73
C ASN A 219 -14.07 2.31 -1.47
N THR A 220 -12.80 2.50 -1.08
CA THR A 220 -12.23 3.84 -0.81
C THR A 220 -11.93 4.64 -2.07
N LEU A 221 -11.90 4.00 -3.24
CA LEU A 221 -11.66 4.68 -4.51
C LEU A 221 -12.77 5.69 -4.86
N GLU A 222 -13.99 5.48 -4.40
CA GLU A 222 -15.11 6.41 -4.61
C GLU A 222 -14.82 7.78 -3.96
N HIS A 223 -14.30 7.79 -2.75
CA HIS A 223 -13.94 9.03 -2.06
C HIS A 223 -12.64 9.64 -2.63
N LEU A 224 -11.64 8.81 -2.93
CA LEU A 224 -10.37 9.28 -3.51
C LEU A 224 -10.51 9.91 -4.91
N ARG A 225 -11.57 9.60 -5.68
CA ARG A 225 -11.75 10.21 -7.01
C ARG A 225 -12.25 11.65 -6.96
N GLU A 226 -12.68 12.15 -5.80
CA GLU A 226 -13.16 13.51 -5.61
C GLU A 226 -11.99 14.50 -5.47
N LEU A 227 -11.98 15.56 -6.30
CA LEU A 227 -10.87 16.49 -6.40
C LEU A 227 -11.20 17.87 -5.79
N ALA A 228 -10.28 18.37 -4.97
CA ALA A 228 -10.37 19.70 -4.34
C ALA A 228 -10.21 20.86 -5.32
N LEU A 229 -9.59 20.63 -6.49
CA LEU A 229 -9.25 21.67 -7.45
C LEU A 229 -10.48 22.48 -7.88
N GLY A 230 -10.33 23.80 -7.90
CA GLY A 230 -11.39 24.76 -8.10
C GLY A 230 -11.91 25.39 -6.80
N GLY A 231 -11.51 24.87 -5.61
CA GLY A 231 -11.79 25.51 -4.33
C GLY A 231 -10.93 26.73 -4.05
N THR A 232 -9.79 26.83 -4.71
CA THR A 232 -8.77 27.87 -4.55
C THR A 232 -8.28 28.04 -3.11
N ALA A 233 -8.36 29.24 -2.52
CA ALA A 233 -7.73 29.56 -1.24
C ALA A 233 -8.39 28.87 -0.04
N VAL A 234 -9.72 28.87 0.02
CA VAL A 234 -10.52 28.43 1.20
C VAL A 234 -11.76 27.59 0.84
N GLY A 235 -11.97 27.29 -0.46
CA GLY A 235 -13.13 26.52 -0.93
C GLY A 235 -14.16 27.29 -1.73
N THR A 236 -14.05 28.62 -1.80
CA THR A 236 -15.04 29.50 -2.47
C THR A 236 -14.86 29.61 -3.98
N GLY A 237 -13.73 29.13 -4.53
CA GLY A 237 -13.45 29.21 -5.97
C GLY A 237 -13.14 30.63 -6.47
N ILE A 238 -12.66 31.51 -5.59
CA ILE A 238 -12.31 32.90 -5.96
C ILE A 238 -11.32 32.93 -7.14
N ASN A 239 -11.58 33.83 -8.10
CA ASN A 239 -10.74 34.04 -9.29
C ASN A 239 -10.72 32.87 -10.29
N THR A 240 -11.68 31.94 -10.24
CA THR A 240 -11.83 30.89 -11.25
C THR A 240 -12.85 31.28 -12.32
N PRO A 241 -12.70 30.82 -13.58
CA PRO A 241 -13.76 30.88 -14.58
C PRO A 241 -14.99 30.07 -14.14
N LYS A 242 -16.12 30.36 -14.77
CA LYS A 242 -17.36 29.60 -14.56
C LYS A 242 -17.15 28.11 -14.80
N ASP A 243 -17.66 27.24 -13.94
CA ASP A 243 -17.59 25.78 -14.01
C ASP A 243 -16.14 25.22 -14.12
N TYR A 244 -15.13 25.99 -13.65
CA TYR A 244 -13.72 25.60 -13.72
C TYR A 244 -13.46 24.26 -13.01
N ASP A 245 -14.02 24.07 -11.81
CA ASP A 245 -13.87 22.88 -10.99
C ASP A 245 -14.33 21.59 -11.71
N LYS A 246 -15.48 21.64 -12.37
CA LYS A 246 -16.05 20.53 -13.14
C LYS A 246 -15.24 20.25 -14.41
N ASN A 247 -14.82 21.30 -15.10
CA ASN A 247 -14.11 21.16 -16.36
C ASN A 247 -12.67 20.67 -16.15
N VAL A 248 -11.97 21.17 -15.12
CA VAL A 248 -10.62 20.71 -14.82
C VAL A 248 -10.61 19.24 -14.36
N ALA A 249 -11.61 18.80 -13.57
CA ALA A 249 -11.76 17.41 -13.20
C ALA A 249 -11.98 16.50 -14.42
N LYS A 250 -12.80 16.93 -15.40
CA LYS A 250 -12.98 16.20 -16.67
C LYS A 250 -11.68 16.09 -17.46
N HIS A 251 -10.87 17.15 -17.52
CA HIS A 251 -9.56 17.10 -18.18
C HIS A 251 -8.60 16.16 -17.45
N ILE A 252 -8.57 16.18 -16.10
CA ILE A 252 -7.78 15.23 -15.30
C ILE A 252 -8.21 13.80 -15.60
N ALA A 253 -9.52 13.52 -15.58
CA ALA A 253 -10.05 12.19 -15.88
C ALA A 253 -9.62 11.72 -17.29
N LYS A 254 -9.72 12.59 -18.31
CA LYS A 254 -9.29 12.27 -19.67
C LYS A 254 -7.79 12.01 -19.79
N LEU A 255 -6.95 12.78 -19.09
CA LEU A 255 -5.49 12.67 -19.15
C LEU A 255 -4.96 11.46 -18.40
N THR A 256 -5.60 11.08 -17.30
CA THR A 256 -5.20 9.94 -16.46
C THR A 256 -5.85 8.63 -16.88
N GLY A 257 -7.01 8.69 -17.56
CA GLY A 257 -7.84 7.51 -17.83
C GLY A 257 -8.64 7.02 -16.63
N TYR A 258 -8.66 7.76 -15.50
CA TYR A 258 -9.37 7.42 -14.29
C TYR A 258 -10.59 8.31 -14.06
N PRO A 259 -11.65 7.84 -13.37
CA PRO A 259 -12.95 8.53 -13.28
C PRO A 259 -12.96 9.63 -12.22
N PHE A 260 -11.99 10.55 -12.25
CA PHE A 260 -11.94 11.68 -11.34
C PHE A 260 -13.10 12.64 -11.57
N ILE A 261 -13.65 13.16 -10.48
CA ILE A 261 -14.73 14.14 -10.45
C ILE A 261 -14.37 15.32 -9.52
N THR A 262 -15.11 16.41 -9.65
CA THR A 262 -14.98 17.52 -8.70
C THR A 262 -15.60 17.12 -7.35
N ALA A 263 -14.94 17.42 -6.24
CA ALA A 263 -15.50 17.19 -4.90
C ALA A 263 -16.79 18.02 -4.72
N GLU A 264 -17.79 17.40 -4.13
CA GLU A 264 -19.10 18.05 -3.89
C GLU A 264 -18.93 19.22 -2.92
N ASN A 265 -18.08 19.06 -1.90
CA ASN A 265 -17.79 20.11 -0.91
C ASN A 265 -16.31 20.49 -0.95
N LYS A 266 -16.00 21.70 -1.45
CA LYS A 266 -14.63 22.21 -1.54
C LYS A 266 -14.04 22.62 -0.19
N PHE A 267 -14.88 22.95 0.79
CA PHE A 267 -14.41 23.32 2.14
C PHE A 267 -13.86 22.11 2.88
N GLU A 268 -14.58 20.99 2.81
CA GLU A 268 -14.09 19.70 3.32
C GLU A 268 -12.83 19.26 2.59
N ALA A 269 -12.82 19.27 1.26
CA ALA A 269 -11.74 18.80 0.43
C ALA A 269 -10.40 19.57 0.62
N LEU A 270 -10.43 20.81 1.16
CA LEU A 270 -9.24 21.58 1.49
C LEU A 270 -8.80 21.41 2.95
N ALA A 271 -9.75 21.28 3.88
CA ALA A 271 -9.50 21.33 5.32
C ALA A 271 -9.43 19.95 5.98
N ALA A 272 -9.98 18.94 5.36
CA ALA A 272 -9.92 17.54 5.80
C ALA A 272 -9.32 16.65 4.70
N HIS A 273 -8.76 15.51 5.09
CA HIS A 273 -8.22 14.53 4.16
C HIS A 273 -8.68 13.12 4.54
N ASP A 274 -9.99 13.03 4.84
CA ASP A 274 -10.65 11.79 5.30
C ASP A 274 -10.52 10.69 4.26
N ALA A 275 -10.55 11.00 2.96
CA ALA A 275 -10.32 10.03 1.90
C ALA A 275 -8.94 9.34 1.98
N ILE A 276 -7.89 10.08 2.37
CA ILE A 276 -6.53 9.51 2.57
C ILE A 276 -6.51 8.65 3.84
N VAL A 277 -7.14 9.10 4.92
CA VAL A 277 -7.24 8.36 6.19
C VAL A 277 -8.03 7.06 5.99
N GLU A 278 -9.18 7.12 5.32
CA GLU A 278 -10.03 5.98 5.00
C GLU A 278 -9.28 4.94 4.15
N ALA A 279 -8.65 5.39 3.07
CA ALA A 279 -7.91 4.51 2.17
C ALA A 279 -6.70 3.87 2.86
N HIS A 280 -6.00 4.60 3.73
CA HIS A 280 -4.91 4.02 4.52
C HIS A 280 -5.42 3.03 5.58
N GLY A 281 -6.60 3.26 6.15
CA GLY A 281 -7.28 2.30 7.02
C GLY A 281 -7.54 0.95 6.33
N ALA A 282 -7.88 0.97 5.03
CA ALA A 282 -8.01 -0.24 4.23
C ALA A 282 -6.63 -0.91 3.99
N LEU A 283 -5.58 -0.14 3.72
CA LEU A 283 -4.19 -0.65 3.62
C LEU A 283 -3.73 -1.28 4.95
N LYS A 284 -4.03 -0.65 6.09
CA LYS A 284 -3.77 -1.20 7.41
C LYS A 284 -4.43 -2.57 7.60
N THR A 285 -5.68 -2.72 7.20
CA THR A 285 -6.39 -4.00 7.28
C THR A 285 -5.68 -5.10 6.48
N VAL A 286 -5.20 -4.78 5.28
CA VAL A 286 -4.39 -5.71 4.47
C VAL A 286 -3.07 -6.04 5.18
N ALA A 287 -2.38 -5.06 5.75
CA ALA A 287 -1.12 -5.27 6.48
C ALA A 287 -1.31 -6.24 7.68
N VAL A 288 -2.40 -6.11 8.42
CA VAL A 288 -2.75 -7.06 9.51
C VAL A 288 -2.94 -8.47 8.96
N SER A 289 -3.63 -8.62 7.84
CA SER A 289 -3.81 -9.93 7.18
C SER A 289 -2.49 -10.52 6.71
N LEU A 290 -1.63 -9.72 6.08
CA LEU A 290 -0.30 -10.16 5.62
C LEU A 290 0.60 -10.58 6.78
N MET A 291 0.54 -9.87 7.91
CA MET A 291 1.28 -10.22 9.13
C MET A 291 0.89 -11.63 9.61
N LYS A 292 -0.42 -11.92 9.68
CA LYS A 292 -0.92 -13.24 10.08
C LYS A 292 -0.51 -14.32 9.08
N ILE A 293 -0.71 -14.11 7.80
CA ILE A 293 -0.38 -15.08 6.75
C ILE A 293 1.11 -15.43 6.78
N ALA A 294 1.98 -14.43 6.84
CA ALA A 294 3.43 -14.63 6.88
C ALA A 294 3.88 -15.36 8.14
N ASN A 295 3.29 -15.04 9.31
CA ASN A 295 3.62 -15.72 10.56
C ASN A 295 3.17 -17.18 10.56
N ASP A 296 1.97 -17.49 10.09
CA ASP A 296 1.50 -18.88 10.00
C ASP A 296 2.40 -19.71 9.08
N ILE A 297 2.67 -19.23 7.87
CA ILE A 297 3.55 -19.91 6.91
C ILE A 297 4.95 -20.11 7.50
N ARG A 298 5.52 -19.10 8.16
CA ARG A 298 6.83 -19.18 8.81
C ARG A 298 6.86 -20.24 9.91
N MET A 299 5.83 -20.29 10.75
CA MET A 299 5.74 -21.27 11.84
C MET A 299 5.54 -22.69 11.31
N LEU A 300 4.66 -22.86 10.32
CA LEU A 300 4.41 -24.16 9.71
C LEU A 300 5.63 -24.71 8.96
N SER A 301 6.53 -23.85 8.48
CA SER A 301 7.79 -24.23 7.83
C SER A 301 8.98 -24.34 8.79
N SER A 302 8.79 -24.08 10.09
CA SER A 302 9.86 -24.08 11.07
C SER A 302 10.57 -25.43 11.21
N GLY A 303 11.87 -25.40 11.43
CA GLY A 303 12.68 -26.61 11.63
C GLY A 303 14.02 -26.52 10.90
N PRO A 304 14.36 -27.55 10.07
CA PRO A 304 13.53 -28.65 9.54
C PRO A 304 13.30 -29.84 10.50
N ARG A 305 14.10 -30.02 11.56
CA ARG A 305 13.99 -31.20 12.42
C ARG A 305 13.43 -30.89 13.82
N SER A 306 13.62 -29.65 14.30
CA SER A 306 13.24 -29.24 15.66
C SER A 306 12.09 -28.21 15.68
N GLY A 307 11.29 -28.17 14.63
CA GLY A 307 10.13 -27.31 14.52
C GLY A 307 8.88 -28.06 14.03
N ILE A 308 7.89 -27.33 13.56
CA ILE A 308 6.63 -27.91 13.06
C ILE A 308 6.86 -28.66 11.73
N GLY A 309 7.55 -28.03 10.77
CA GLY A 309 7.97 -28.66 9.53
C GLY A 309 6.86 -29.25 8.66
N GLU A 310 5.65 -28.67 8.69
CA GLU A 310 4.52 -29.15 7.87
C GLU A 310 4.54 -28.59 6.45
N LEU A 311 5.19 -27.42 6.26
CA LEU A 311 5.34 -26.79 4.95
C LEU A 311 6.81 -26.70 4.55
N PHE A 312 7.10 -26.99 3.30
CA PHE A 312 8.31 -26.54 2.62
C PHE A 312 8.06 -25.16 2.03
N ILE A 313 9.06 -24.29 2.13
CA ILE A 313 9.14 -23.00 1.44
C ILE A 313 10.47 -22.92 0.70
N PRO A 314 10.55 -22.22 -0.47
CA PRO A 314 11.78 -22.13 -1.24
C PRO A 314 12.95 -21.49 -0.48
N ASP A 315 14.13 -22.04 -0.71
CA ASP A 315 15.40 -21.46 -0.27
C ASP A 315 15.79 -20.32 -1.21
N ASN A 316 15.98 -19.11 -0.69
CA ASN A 316 16.30 -17.95 -1.51
C ASN A 316 17.76 -17.50 -1.39
N GLU A 317 18.34 -17.64 -0.19
CA GLU A 317 19.72 -17.26 0.11
C GLU A 317 20.29 -18.01 1.33
N PRO A 318 21.63 -18.06 1.51
CA PRO A 318 22.22 -18.58 2.74
C PRO A 318 21.74 -17.80 3.98
N GLY A 319 21.27 -18.53 4.99
CA GLY A 319 20.60 -17.95 6.15
C GLY A 319 21.50 -17.65 7.34
N SER A 320 22.81 -17.98 7.28
CA SER A 320 23.73 -17.80 8.41
C SER A 320 25.18 -17.67 7.96
N SER A 321 25.89 -16.76 8.60
CA SER A 321 27.34 -16.58 8.40
C SER A 321 28.20 -17.59 9.15
N ILE A 322 27.61 -18.35 10.09
CA ILE A 322 28.36 -19.25 11.00
C ILE A 322 27.75 -20.67 11.08
N MET A 323 26.52 -20.87 10.62
CA MET A 323 25.85 -22.18 10.54
C MET A 323 25.71 -22.63 9.09
N PRO A 324 26.64 -23.43 8.56
CA PRO A 324 26.61 -23.85 7.15
C PRO A 324 25.33 -24.62 6.82
N GLY A 325 24.69 -24.27 5.69
CA GLY A 325 23.48 -24.92 5.22
C GLY A 325 22.17 -24.47 5.91
N LYS A 326 22.23 -23.51 6.84
CA LYS A 326 21.01 -22.93 7.45
C LYS A 326 20.32 -21.99 6.45
N VAL A 327 19.03 -22.18 6.26
CA VAL A 327 18.15 -21.31 5.46
C VAL A 327 17.10 -20.71 6.37
N ASN A 328 16.71 -19.46 6.11
CA ASN A 328 15.72 -18.73 6.89
C ASN A 328 14.47 -18.41 6.05
N PRO A 329 13.30 -18.22 6.67
CA PRO A 329 12.06 -17.83 5.99
C PRO A 329 12.04 -16.31 5.68
N THR A 330 13.05 -15.83 4.95
CA THR A 330 13.36 -14.39 4.78
C THR A 330 12.21 -13.60 4.14
N GLN A 331 11.46 -14.20 3.23
CA GLN A 331 10.30 -13.55 2.63
C GLN A 331 9.16 -13.34 3.65
N CYS A 332 8.97 -14.28 4.57
CA CYS A 332 8.02 -14.10 5.67
C CYS A 332 8.47 -12.98 6.61
N GLU A 333 9.77 -12.91 6.91
CA GLU A 333 10.34 -11.86 7.75
C GLU A 333 10.18 -10.49 7.12
N ALA A 334 10.52 -10.35 5.83
CA ALA A 334 10.33 -9.11 5.07
C ALA A 334 8.86 -8.66 5.08
N LEU A 335 7.92 -9.57 4.84
CA LEU A 335 6.49 -9.23 4.80
C LEU A 335 5.95 -8.80 6.17
N THR A 336 6.44 -9.39 7.27
CA THR A 336 6.07 -8.96 8.62
C THR A 336 6.66 -7.59 8.98
N MET A 337 7.88 -7.27 8.54
CA MET A 337 8.46 -5.93 8.69
C MET A 337 7.71 -4.88 7.89
N ILE A 338 7.31 -5.19 6.65
CA ILE A 338 6.44 -4.33 5.83
C ILE A 338 5.13 -4.03 6.56
N ALA A 339 4.47 -5.05 7.09
CA ALA A 339 3.23 -4.87 7.83
C ALA A 339 3.42 -3.97 9.06
N ALA A 340 4.48 -4.16 9.82
CA ALA A 340 4.82 -3.30 10.96
C ALA A 340 5.03 -1.83 10.54
N GLN A 341 5.75 -1.60 9.44
CA GLN A 341 5.98 -0.24 8.91
C GLN A 341 4.66 0.43 8.49
N VAL A 342 3.77 -0.30 7.81
CA VAL A 342 2.44 0.22 7.41
C VAL A 342 1.59 0.60 8.64
N LEU A 343 1.63 -0.21 9.70
CA LEU A 343 0.95 0.11 10.96
C LEU A 343 1.52 1.39 11.61
N GLY A 344 2.83 1.59 11.57
CA GLY A 344 3.45 2.84 12.04
C GLY A 344 3.07 4.05 11.20
N ASN A 345 3.04 3.92 9.87
CA ASN A 345 2.63 4.99 8.96
C ASN A 345 1.16 5.40 9.17
N ASP A 346 0.29 4.44 9.55
CA ASP A 346 -1.12 4.70 9.85
C ASP A 346 -1.27 5.71 11.00
N VAL A 347 -0.44 5.61 12.02
CA VAL A 347 -0.47 6.55 13.16
C VAL A 347 -0.17 7.97 12.69
N ALA A 348 0.86 8.16 11.85
CA ALA A 348 1.22 9.48 11.33
C ALA A 348 0.11 10.07 10.45
N ILE A 349 -0.55 9.25 9.62
CA ILE A 349 -1.66 9.68 8.76
C ILE A 349 -2.89 10.06 9.58
N ASN A 350 -3.26 9.27 10.60
CA ASN A 350 -4.40 9.58 11.46
C ASN A 350 -4.20 10.88 12.25
N ILE A 351 -3.00 11.10 12.81
CA ILE A 351 -2.66 12.36 13.49
C ILE A 351 -2.74 13.52 12.50
N GLY A 352 -2.17 13.35 11.30
CA GLY A 352 -2.22 14.38 10.25
C GLY A 352 -3.65 14.71 9.83
N GLY A 353 -4.51 13.70 9.63
CA GLY A 353 -5.92 13.87 9.28
C GLY A 353 -6.71 14.60 10.37
N ALA A 354 -6.45 14.27 11.63
CA ALA A 354 -7.13 14.89 12.79
C ALA A 354 -6.70 16.33 13.09
N THR A 355 -5.70 16.87 12.37
CA THR A 355 -5.09 18.18 12.71
C THR A 355 -5.46 19.29 11.72
N GLY A 356 -6.54 19.16 10.96
CA GLY A 356 -7.11 20.24 10.16
C GLY A 356 -7.73 21.32 11.03
N HIS A 357 -7.43 22.60 10.72
CA HIS A 357 -7.97 23.73 11.46
C HIS A 357 -8.62 24.70 10.48
N PHE A 358 -9.88 25.07 10.77
CA PHE A 358 -10.67 25.94 9.92
C PHE A 358 -10.68 25.47 8.46
N GLU A 359 -10.20 26.27 7.51
CA GLU A 359 -10.31 26.02 6.08
C GLU A 359 -9.09 25.31 5.48
N LEU A 360 -8.11 24.84 6.30
CA LEU A 360 -6.92 24.15 5.77
C LEU A 360 -6.32 23.14 6.74
N ASN A 361 -6.01 21.97 6.22
CA ASN A 361 -5.10 21.01 6.85
C ASN A 361 -3.66 21.27 6.38
N VAL A 362 -2.72 21.36 7.33
CA VAL A 362 -1.31 21.65 7.06
C VAL A 362 -0.36 20.47 7.36
N PHE A 363 -0.86 19.22 7.24
CA PHE A 363 -0.10 17.97 7.36
C PHE A 363 -0.02 17.19 6.04
N LYS A 364 -0.43 17.79 4.94
CA LYS A 364 -0.55 17.16 3.64
C LYS A 364 0.72 16.44 3.17
N PRO A 365 1.93 17.04 3.22
CA PRO A 365 3.14 16.38 2.75
C PRO A 365 3.47 15.08 3.48
N VAL A 366 3.38 15.06 4.82
CA VAL A 366 3.67 13.85 5.62
C VAL A 366 2.59 12.79 5.44
N MET A 367 1.32 13.17 5.30
CA MET A 367 0.22 12.23 5.07
C MET A 367 0.43 11.48 3.76
N ILE A 368 0.66 12.20 2.66
CA ILE A 368 0.79 11.54 1.36
C ILE A 368 2.10 10.76 1.21
N TYR A 369 3.19 11.21 1.82
CA TYR A 369 4.45 10.46 1.87
C TYR A 369 4.25 9.09 2.51
N ASN A 370 3.64 9.04 3.70
CA ASN A 370 3.38 7.78 4.41
C ASN A 370 2.37 6.89 3.67
N PHE A 371 1.36 7.50 3.04
CA PHE A 371 0.39 6.76 2.23
C PHE A 371 1.05 6.04 1.05
N LEU A 372 1.79 6.78 0.23
CA LEU A 372 2.46 6.24 -0.95
C LEU A 372 3.51 5.19 -0.57
N HIS A 373 4.24 5.42 0.51
CA HIS A 373 5.19 4.45 1.06
C HIS A 373 4.48 3.15 1.44
N SER A 374 3.39 3.21 2.20
CA SER A 374 2.59 2.04 2.59
C SER A 374 2.01 1.28 1.40
N ALA A 375 1.42 2.00 0.45
CA ALA A 375 0.81 1.42 -0.74
C ALA A 375 1.83 0.65 -1.60
N ARG A 376 3.03 1.22 -1.81
CA ARG A 376 4.13 0.55 -2.51
C ARG A 376 4.64 -0.67 -1.76
N LEU A 377 4.92 -0.53 -0.46
CA LEU A 377 5.42 -1.64 0.36
C LEU A 377 4.48 -2.84 0.31
N ILE A 378 3.16 -2.62 0.41
CA ILE A 378 2.17 -3.70 0.31
C ILE A 378 2.19 -4.33 -1.08
N GLY A 379 2.12 -3.53 -2.15
CA GLY A 379 2.09 -4.03 -3.52
C GLY A 379 3.33 -4.84 -3.88
N GLU A 380 4.51 -4.25 -3.70
CA GLU A 380 5.80 -4.85 -4.02
C GLU A 380 6.14 -6.02 -3.08
N GLY A 381 5.79 -5.91 -1.79
CA GLY A 381 5.96 -6.97 -0.80
C GLY A 381 5.11 -8.19 -1.13
N CYS A 382 3.86 -8.02 -1.56
CA CYS A 382 3.01 -9.11 -2.03
C CYS A 382 3.58 -9.79 -3.26
N VAL A 383 4.13 -9.03 -4.23
CA VAL A 383 4.77 -9.59 -5.42
C VAL A 383 6.02 -10.39 -5.04
N SER A 384 6.89 -9.83 -4.21
CA SER A 384 8.12 -10.51 -3.75
C SER A 384 7.79 -11.80 -3.00
N PHE A 385 6.88 -11.74 -2.04
CA PHE A 385 6.44 -12.91 -1.28
C PHE A 385 5.78 -13.96 -2.18
N ASN A 386 4.98 -13.54 -3.15
CA ASN A 386 4.39 -14.44 -4.13
C ASN A 386 5.45 -15.20 -4.92
N ASP A 387 6.39 -14.46 -5.53
CA ASP A 387 7.33 -15.00 -6.52
C ASP A 387 8.46 -15.82 -5.88
N LYS A 388 8.82 -15.51 -4.62
CA LYS A 388 9.94 -16.08 -3.90
C LYS A 388 9.55 -17.04 -2.77
N CYS A 389 8.25 -17.08 -2.39
CA CYS A 389 7.77 -17.96 -1.33
C CYS A 389 6.49 -18.70 -1.76
N ALA A 390 5.38 -17.99 -1.97
CA ALA A 390 4.05 -18.61 -2.07
C ALA A 390 3.91 -19.62 -3.22
N ILE A 391 4.51 -19.35 -4.38
CA ILE A 391 4.48 -20.26 -5.55
C ILE A 391 5.10 -21.62 -5.20
N GLY A 392 6.17 -21.64 -4.44
CA GLY A 392 6.96 -22.82 -4.11
C GLY A 392 6.54 -23.54 -2.82
N ILE A 393 5.49 -23.09 -2.13
CA ILE A 393 5.00 -23.78 -0.92
C ILE A 393 4.49 -25.17 -1.27
N GLU A 394 4.98 -26.21 -0.55
CA GLU A 394 4.51 -27.57 -0.65
C GLU A 394 4.29 -28.19 0.74
N PRO A 395 3.29 -29.06 0.94
CA PRO A 395 3.09 -29.77 2.20
C PRO A 395 4.10 -30.91 2.36
N ILE A 396 4.73 -31.01 3.54
CA ILE A 396 5.63 -32.12 3.89
C ILE A 396 4.78 -33.25 4.47
N GLN A 397 4.32 -34.14 3.60
CA GLN A 397 3.37 -35.21 3.92
C GLN A 397 3.79 -36.07 5.10
N ALA A 398 5.08 -36.42 5.21
CA ALA A 398 5.59 -37.27 6.29
C ALA A 398 5.41 -36.61 7.68
N ASN A 399 5.71 -35.31 7.80
CA ASN A 399 5.54 -34.59 9.06
C ASN A 399 4.07 -34.35 9.40
N ILE A 400 3.27 -33.98 8.40
CA ILE A 400 1.82 -33.81 8.57
C ILE A 400 1.20 -35.11 9.08
N LYS A 401 1.49 -36.24 8.42
CA LYS A 401 0.97 -37.56 8.83
C LYS A 401 1.41 -37.90 10.26
N LYS A 402 2.69 -37.70 10.59
CA LYS A 402 3.23 -37.94 11.95
C LYS A 402 2.46 -37.14 13.00
N HIS A 403 2.14 -35.86 12.74
CA HIS A 403 1.39 -35.03 13.67
C HIS A 403 -0.08 -35.49 13.79
N VAL A 404 -0.72 -35.88 12.68
CA VAL A 404 -2.09 -36.41 12.70
C VAL A 404 -2.14 -37.70 13.50
N ASP A 405 -1.26 -38.67 13.20
CA ASP A 405 -1.27 -40.01 13.83
C ASP A 405 -1.04 -39.94 15.36
N ASN A 406 -0.28 -38.94 15.83
CA ASN A 406 0.04 -38.74 17.25
C ASN A 406 -0.91 -37.80 18.00
N SER A 407 -1.87 -37.16 17.30
CA SER A 407 -2.74 -36.16 17.95
C SER A 407 -3.76 -36.79 18.88
N LEU A 408 -3.79 -36.30 20.12
CA LEU A 408 -4.79 -36.68 21.12
C LEU A 408 -6.19 -36.12 20.80
N MET A 409 -6.29 -35.07 19.96
CA MET A 409 -7.56 -34.40 19.64
C MET A 409 -8.41 -35.17 18.63
N LEU A 410 -7.89 -36.23 18.02
CA LEU A 410 -8.66 -37.19 17.23
C LEU A 410 -9.72 -37.92 18.09
N VAL A 411 -9.54 -37.98 19.39
CA VAL A 411 -10.52 -38.52 20.36
C VAL A 411 -11.90 -37.84 20.24
N THR A 412 -11.96 -36.64 19.72
CA THR A 412 -13.20 -35.88 19.50
C THR A 412 -14.19 -36.64 18.62
N ALA A 413 -13.70 -37.47 17.69
CA ALA A 413 -14.56 -38.35 16.87
C ALA A 413 -15.36 -39.35 17.72
N LEU A 414 -14.84 -39.76 18.87
CA LEU A 414 -15.51 -40.72 19.79
C LEU A 414 -16.62 -40.07 20.64
N ASN A 415 -16.72 -38.75 20.76
CA ASN A 415 -17.70 -38.07 21.60
C ASN A 415 -19.14 -38.50 21.31
N THR A 416 -19.49 -38.72 20.04
CA THR A 416 -20.82 -39.12 19.61
C THR A 416 -21.12 -40.62 19.81
N LYS A 417 -20.07 -41.40 20.08
CA LYS A 417 -20.18 -42.87 20.25
C LYS A 417 -20.13 -43.32 21.70
N ILE A 418 -19.20 -42.79 22.47
CA ILE A 418 -18.95 -43.22 23.87
C ILE A 418 -19.18 -42.11 24.90
N GLY A 419 -19.48 -40.89 24.46
CA GLY A 419 -19.69 -39.71 25.29
C GLY A 419 -18.39 -38.96 25.64
N TYR A 420 -18.56 -37.69 26.01
CA TYR A 420 -17.44 -36.72 26.23
C TYR A 420 -16.48 -37.18 27.35
N TYR A 421 -16.99 -37.64 28.47
CA TYR A 421 -16.14 -37.99 29.63
C TYR A 421 -15.25 -39.21 29.39
N LYS A 422 -15.77 -40.26 28.71
CA LYS A 422 -14.96 -41.42 28.34
C LYS A 422 -13.90 -41.06 27.31
N ALA A 423 -14.25 -40.21 26.33
CA ALA A 423 -13.28 -39.67 25.35
C ALA A 423 -12.20 -38.85 26.05
N ALA A 424 -12.56 -37.99 27.00
CA ALA A 424 -11.59 -37.20 27.76
C ALA A 424 -10.65 -38.09 28.60
N GLU A 425 -11.18 -39.16 29.23
CA GLU A 425 -10.36 -40.12 29.98
C GLU A 425 -9.35 -40.84 29.07
N ILE A 426 -9.75 -41.26 27.88
CA ILE A 426 -8.85 -41.85 26.90
C ILE A 426 -7.68 -40.89 26.59
N ALA A 427 -7.98 -39.62 26.22
CA ALA A 427 -6.95 -38.65 25.87
C ALA A 427 -5.99 -38.35 27.03
N GLN A 428 -6.52 -38.10 28.23
CA GLN A 428 -5.74 -37.82 29.44
C GLN A 428 -4.80 -38.96 29.81
N LYS A 429 -5.33 -40.19 29.82
CA LYS A 429 -4.55 -41.38 30.18
C LYS A 429 -3.54 -41.75 29.10
N ALA A 430 -3.89 -41.59 27.82
CA ALA A 430 -2.97 -41.78 26.68
C ALA A 430 -1.79 -40.82 26.80
N HIS A 431 -2.04 -39.53 27.04
CA HIS A 431 -1.01 -38.54 27.29
C HIS A 431 -0.09 -38.89 28.44
N LYS A 432 -0.68 -39.21 29.61
CA LYS A 432 0.06 -39.54 30.84
C LYS A 432 0.94 -40.79 30.70
N GLN A 433 0.53 -41.76 29.88
CA GLN A 433 1.27 -43.01 29.68
C GLN A 433 2.15 -43.01 28.42
N GLY A 434 2.11 -41.97 27.62
CA GLY A 434 2.91 -41.85 26.38
C GLY A 434 2.52 -42.90 25.30
N ILE A 435 1.25 -43.32 25.25
CA ILE A 435 0.72 -44.29 24.29
C ILE A 435 -0.33 -43.64 23.39
N THR A 436 -0.69 -44.33 22.32
CA THR A 436 -1.66 -43.82 21.35
C THR A 436 -3.08 -43.81 21.90
N LEU A 437 -3.97 -42.99 21.32
CA LEU A 437 -5.41 -43.00 21.63
C LEU A 437 -6.01 -44.38 21.44
N LYS A 438 -5.65 -45.07 20.37
CA LYS A 438 -6.15 -46.41 20.04
C LYS A 438 -5.79 -47.44 21.11
N GLU A 439 -4.51 -47.46 21.49
CA GLU A 439 -4.05 -48.38 22.58
C GLU A 439 -4.78 -48.11 23.91
N MET A 440 -4.94 -46.83 24.26
CA MET A 440 -5.63 -46.49 25.52
C MET A 440 -7.13 -46.79 25.46
N ALA A 441 -7.79 -46.54 24.35
CA ALA A 441 -9.23 -46.79 24.20
C ALA A 441 -9.55 -48.27 24.30
N ILE A 442 -8.71 -49.14 23.71
CA ILE A 442 -8.81 -50.60 23.84
C ILE A 442 -8.49 -51.05 25.26
N LYS A 443 -7.41 -50.53 25.87
CA LYS A 443 -7.02 -50.86 27.26
C LYS A 443 -8.11 -50.54 28.29
N LEU A 444 -8.87 -49.46 28.06
CA LEU A 444 -10.01 -49.08 28.91
C LEU A 444 -11.29 -49.87 28.60
N GLY A 445 -11.30 -50.68 27.55
CA GLY A 445 -12.47 -51.44 27.13
C GLY A 445 -13.64 -50.60 26.63
N TYR A 446 -13.39 -49.39 26.19
CA TYR A 446 -14.44 -48.49 25.70
C TYR A 446 -14.76 -48.69 24.23
N VAL A 447 -13.82 -49.18 23.43
CA VAL A 447 -13.96 -49.50 22.01
C VAL A 447 -13.07 -50.69 21.65
N THR A 448 -13.45 -51.42 20.63
CA THR A 448 -12.59 -52.42 19.96
C THR A 448 -11.64 -51.75 18.96
N ALA A 449 -10.61 -52.45 18.53
CA ALA A 449 -9.71 -51.95 17.49
C ALA A 449 -10.44 -51.62 16.19
N ALA A 450 -11.40 -52.45 15.78
CA ALA A 450 -12.20 -52.26 14.57
C ALA A 450 -13.12 -51.03 14.68
N GLU A 451 -13.79 -50.83 15.80
CA GLU A 451 -14.61 -49.65 16.05
C GLU A 451 -13.77 -48.37 16.06
N PHE A 452 -12.57 -48.42 16.67
CA PHE A 452 -11.66 -47.25 16.66
C PHE A 452 -11.27 -46.88 15.22
N ASP A 453 -10.86 -47.85 14.40
CA ASP A 453 -10.43 -47.63 13.03
C ASP A 453 -11.59 -47.18 12.12
N GLU A 454 -12.81 -47.58 12.41
CA GLU A 454 -14.01 -47.14 11.69
C GLU A 454 -14.42 -45.71 12.10
N TRP A 455 -14.37 -45.36 13.40
CA TRP A 455 -14.93 -44.10 13.90
C TRP A 455 -13.93 -42.95 13.92
N VAL A 456 -12.65 -43.24 14.16
CA VAL A 456 -11.57 -42.22 14.22
C VAL A 456 -10.87 -42.12 12.89
N ARG A 457 -11.51 -41.42 11.95
CA ARG A 457 -10.95 -41.13 10.63
C ARG A 457 -10.78 -39.63 10.46
N PRO A 458 -9.53 -39.13 10.46
CA PRO A 458 -9.26 -37.68 10.35
C PRO A 458 -9.93 -37.04 9.12
N GLU A 459 -10.06 -37.77 8.01
CA GLU A 459 -10.67 -37.31 6.77
C GLU A 459 -12.17 -36.99 6.94
N ASN A 460 -12.84 -37.67 7.88
CA ASN A 460 -14.26 -37.44 8.17
C ASN A 460 -14.48 -36.31 9.19
N MET A 461 -13.40 -35.76 9.77
CA MET A 461 -13.46 -34.70 10.78
C MET A 461 -13.31 -33.30 10.22
N VAL A 462 -12.99 -33.14 8.94
CA VAL A 462 -12.67 -31.87 8.28
C VAL A 462 -13.89 -31.11 7.73
N GLY A 463 -15.10 -31.62 7.95
CA GLY A 463 -16.34 -31.03 7.44
C GLY A 463 -16.48 -31.18 5.92
N LYS A 464 -17.35 -30.36 5.31
CA LYS A 464 -17.54 -30.37 3.87
C LYS A 464 -16.38 -29.63 3.17
N LEU A 465 -15.67 -30.33 2.30
CA LEU A 465 -14.68 -29.73 1.42
C LEU A 465 -15.40 -28.95 0.30
N LYS A 466 -15.13 -27.65 0.17
CA LYS A 466 -15.74 -26.76 -0.84
C LYS A 466 -14.73 -26.37 -1.91
#